data_d69877b7f03cf617435f5ce0acc39456
#
_entry.id   d69877b7f03cf617435f5ce0acc39456
#
_cell.length_a   1.000
_cell.length_b   1.000
_cell.length_c   1.000
_cell.angle_alpha   90.00
_cell.angle_beta   90.00
_cell.angle_gamma   90.00
#
_symmetry.space_group_name_H-M   'P 1'
#
loop_
_entity.id
_entity.type
_entity.pdbx_description
1 polymer ?
#
loop_
_entity_poly.entity_id
_entity_poly.type
_entity_poly.pdbx_seq_one_letter_code
_entity_poly.pdbx_strand_id
1 'polypeptide(L)'
;GSRLTPRPMNNNLDPASVPEDVKSIRVWVDQTGIVTVVKRRMRSAESIAQKFGTEEAPQSPAEVLVQLFAQMMQFIAPVVQELGDQLDEIQDTVIDESTPTAEISDLSPLRLRAVSLHRYLAPMYDASITLCNAPQLTSSKALKAEANLIKDQLGRIVEELAAIDSRASVTRDEIISQRSDQLNQRVYTLTVLAGVCLPLSVLTG
;
A
#
# COMPACT_ATOMS: atom_id res chain seq x y z
N GLY A 1 29.65 -0.14 -30.50
CA GLY A 1 28.20 -0.28 -30.68
C GLY A 1 27.60 -1.01 -29.48
N SER A 2 27.39 -0.28 -28.36
CA SER A 2 26.69 -0.81 -27.20
C SER A 2 25.20 -0.75 -27.47
N ARG A 3 24.55 -1.91 -27.60
CA ARG A 3 23.08 -2.02 -27.62
C ARG A 3 22.56 -1.62 -26.26
N LEU A 4 21.94 -0.46 -26.17
CA LEU A 4 21.10 -0.07 -25.04
C LEU A 4 19.88 -0.99 -25.05
N THR A 5 19.85 -1.97 -24.17
CA THR A 5 18.64 -2.71 -23.84
C THR A 5 17.63 -1.71 -23.26
N PRO A 6 16.39 -1.65 -23.75
CA PRO A 6 15.39 -0.79 -23.15
C PRO A 6 15.14 -1.24 -21.71
N ARG A 7 15.37 -0.35 -20.76
CA ARG A 7 15.02 -0.55 -19.36
C ARG A 7 13.52 -0.81 -19.28
N PRO A 8 13.04 -1.85 -18.58
CA PRO A 8 11.61 -2.10 -18.44
C PRO A 8 10.94 -0.85 -17.85
N MET A 9 9.88 -0.38 -18.50
CA MET A 9 9.14 0.79 -18.09
C MET A 9 8.52 0.55 -16.71
N ASN A 10 8.85 1.42 -15.80
CA ASN A 10 8.42 1.42 -14.41
C ASN A 10 6.90 1.48 -14.28
N ASN A 11 6.30 0.60 -13.47
CA ASN A 11 4.88 0.57 -13.15
C ASN A 11 4.45 1.89 -12.48
N ASN A 12 3.14 2.19 -12.49
CA ASN A 12 2.59 3.36 -11.79
C ASN A 12 2.90 3.34 -10.29
N LEU A 13 3.11 2.15 -9.75
CA LEU A 13 3.60 1.88 -8.40
C LEU A 13 4.65 0.80 -8.53
N ASP A 14 5.91 1.17 -8.44
CA ASP A 14 7.02 0.23 -8.26
C ASP A 14 7.06 -0.13 -6.76
N PRO A 15 7.08 -1.41 -6.38
CA PRO A 15 7.23 -1.80 -4.97
C PRO A 15 8.45 -1.18 -4.29
N ALA A 16 9.49 -0.84 -5.05
CA ALA A 16 10.68 -0.15 -4.57
C ALA A 16 10.62 1.38 -4.72
N SER A 17 9.49 1.96 -5.22
CA SER A 17 9.42 3.39 -5.46
C SER A 17 9.29 4.18 -4.16
N VAL A 18 10.13 5.20 -4.03
CA VAL A 18 10.09 6.18 -2.95
C VAL A 18 8.77 6.97 -3.04
N PRO A 19 8.23 7.51 -1.92
CA PRO A 19 7.01 8.34 -1.92
C PRO A 19 6.97 9.47 -2.95
N GLU A 20 8.13 9.89 -3.44
CA GLU A 20 8.30 10.91 -4.48
C GLU A 20 7.90 10.45 -5.90
N ASP A 21 7.78 9.15 -6.13
CA ASP A 21 7.42 8.57 -7.44
C ASP A 21 5.92 8.41 -7.66
N VAL A 22 5.09 8.82 -6.70
CA VAL A 22 3.63 8.81 -6.86
C VAL A 22 3.23 9.79 -7.97
N LYS A 23 2.66 9.22 -9.03
CA LYS A 23 2.22 9.98 -10.20
C LYS A 23 0.83 10.52 -9.95
N SER A 24 0.64 11.82 -10.12
CA SER A 24 -0.67 12.45 -10.03
C SER A 24 -1.24 12.73 -11.41
N ILE A 25 -2.53 12.51 -11.57
CA ILE A 25 -3.31 12.90 -12.74
C ILE A 25 -4.34 13.95 -12.31
N ARG A 26 -4.47 15.01 -13.10
CA ARG A 26 -5.56 15.97 -12.97
C ARG A 26 -6.51 15.75 -14.12
N VAL A 27 -7.77 15.59 -13.80
CA VAL A 27 -8.81 15.34 -14.79
C VAL A 27 -9.86 16.43 -14.68
N TRP A 28 -10.19 17.02 -15.81
CA TRP A 28 -11.33 17.91 -15.96
C TRP A 28 -12.30 17.27 -16.95
N VAL A 29 -13.57 17.20 -16.59
CA VAL A 29 -14.61 16.53 -17.37
C VAL A 29 -15.82 17.45 -17.48
N ASP A 30 -16.35 17.60 -18.69
CA ASP A 30 -17.66 18.17 -18.92
C ASP A 30 -18.53 17.26 -19.82
N GLN A 31 -19.65 17.78 -20.31
CA GLN A 31 -20.58 17.02 -21.16
C GLN A 31 -20.00 16.68 -22.53
N THR A 32 -19.02 17.44 -23.01
CA THR A 32 -18.48 17.38 -24.35
C THR A 32 -17.08 16.81 -24.45
N GLY A 33 -16.33 16.80 -23.34
CA GLY A 33 -14.94 16.39 -23.39
C GLY A 33 -14.33 16.07 -22.04
N ILE A 34 -13.16 15.47 -22.12
CA ILE A 34 -12.30 15.18 -20.98
C ILE A 34 -10.88 15.69 -21.27
N VAL A 35 -10.30 16.40 -20.31
CA VAL A 35 -8.92 16.86 -20.37
C VAL A 35 -8.15 16.24 -19.21
N THR A 36 -7.08 15.56 -19.54
CA THR A 36 -6.19 14.95 -18.53
C THR A 36 -4.81 15.61 -18.58
N VAL A 37 -4.30 15.98 -17.41
CA VAL A 37 -2.97 16.54 -17.27
C VAL A 37 -2.14 15.62 -16.36
N VAL A 38 -1.08 15.04 -16.90
CA VAL A 38 -0.15 14.15 -16.19
C VAL A 38 1.23 14.78 -16.16
N LYS A 39 1.87 14.77 -15.00
CA LYS A 39 3.25 15.28 -14.85
C LYS A 39 4.29 14.32 -15.44
N ARG A 40 4.00 13.02 -15.44
CA ARG A 40 4.83 11.95 -15.99
C ARG A 40 3.93 10.93 -16.69
N ARG A 41 4.47 10.19 -17.65
CA ARG A 41 3.74 9.11 -18.34
C ARG A 41 3.11 8.13 -17.36
N MET A 42 1.82 7.86 -17.53
CA MET A 42 1.04 6.91 -16.75
C MET A 42 0.50 5.81 -17.67
N ARG A 43 0.79 4.55 -17.33
CA ARG A 43 0.31 3.39 -18.10
C ARG A 43 -1.21 3.34 -18.23
N SER A 44 -1.93 3.66 -17.15
CA SER A 44 -3.40 3.72 -17.18
C SER A 44 -3.94 4.72 -18.19
N ALA A 45 -3.35 5.91 -18.28
CA ALA A 45 -3.76 6.91 -19.27
C ALA A 45 -3.34 6.50 -20.70
N GLU A 46 -2.15 5.93 -20.87
CA GLU A 46 -1.66 5.44 -22.16
C GLU A 46 -2.51 4.26 -22.68
N SER A 47 -2.88 3.32 -21.81
CA SER A 47 -3.75 2.19 -22.16
C SER A 47 -5.10 2.65 -22.70
N ILE A 48 -5.68 3.68 -22.09
CA ILE A 48 -6.95 4.25 -22.58
C ILE A 48 -6.73 5.00 -23.89
N ALA A 49 -5.65 5.77 -24.01
CA ALA A 49 -5.32 6.50 -25.22
C ALA A 49 -5.14 5.57 -26.44
N GLN A 50 -4.60 4.37 -26.24
CA GLN A 50 -4.45 3.35 -27.29
C GLN A 50 -5.79 2.76 -27.76
N LYS A 51 -6.84 2.80 -26.95
CA LYS A 51 -8.18 2.34 -27.35
C LYS A 51 -8.89 3.30 -28.31
N PHE A 52 -8.49 4.57 -28.34
CA PHE A 52 -9.09 5.51 -29.28
C PHE A 52 -8.75 5.10 -30.74
N GLY A 53 -9.79 4.96 -31.55
CA GLY A 53 -9.68 4.47 -32.92
C GLY A 53 -9.87 2.96 -33.08
N THR A 54 -10.14 2.22 -32.00
CA THR A 54 -10.56 0.82 -32.03
C THR A 54 -12.05 0.67 -31.70
N GLU A 55 -12.59 -0.54 -31.85
CA GLU A 55 -13.97 -0.85 -31.44
C GLU A 55 -14.21 -0.73 -29.93
N GLU A 56 -13.13 -0.77 -29.12
CA GLU A 56 -13.16 -0.63 -27.67
C GLU A 56 -13.03 0.83 -27.20
N ALA A 57 -13.12 1.79 -28.10
CA ALA A 57 -12.99 3.21 -27.76
C ALA A 57 -14.15 3.66 -26.84
N PRO A 58 -13.84 4.35 -25.72
CA PRO A 58 -14.88 4.89 -24.84
C PRO A 58 -15.76 5.88 -25.62
N GLN A 59 -17.07 5.74 -25.44
CA GLN A 59 -18.09 6.51 -26.21
C GLN A 59 -18.46 7.83 -25.51
N SER A 60 -18.04 8.03 -24.27
CA SER A 60 -18.34 9.25 -23.51
C SER A 60 -17.18 9.67 -22.59
N PRO A 61 -17.08 10.96 -22.23
CA PRO A 61 -16.10 11.44 -21.27
C PRO A 61 -16.22 10.73 -19.89
N ALA A 62 -17.44 10.40 -19.49
CA ALA A 62 -17.69 9.68 -18.25
C ALA A 62 -17.14 8.24 -18.31
N GLU A 63 -17.27 7.57 -19.44
CA GLU A 63 -16.72 6.23 -19.65
C GLU A 63 -15.18 6.23 -19.61
N VAL A 64 -14.54 7.23 -20.23
CA VAL A 64 -13.08 7.42 -20.13
C VAL A 64 -12.64 7.51 -18.68
N LEU A 65 -13.38 8.26 -17.86
CA LEU A 65 -13.05 8.46 -16.45
C LEU A 65 -13.23 7.16 -15.64
N VAL A 66 -14.33 6.44 -15.86
CA VAL A 66 -14.58 5.14 -15.19
C VAL A 66 -13.49 4.13 -15.58
N GLN A 67 -13.15 4.01 -16.85
CA GLN A 67 -12.06 3.15 -17.32
C GLN A 67 -10.70 3.55 -16.75
N LEU A 68 -10.45 4.86 -16.58
CA LEU A 68 -9.22 5.35 -15.95
C LEU A 68 -9.10 4.87 -14.50
N PHE A 69 -10.16 5.00 -13.70
CA PHE A 69 -10.21 4.49 -12.34
C PHE A 69 -10.04 2.96 -12.31
N ALA A 70 -10.73 2.22 -13.17
CA ALA A 70 -10.61 0.78 -13.30
C ALA A 70 -9.16 0.34 -13.58
N GLN A 71 -8.50 0.99 -14.54
CA GLN A 71 -7.10 0.72 -14.87
C GLN A 71 -6.16 1.05 -13.69
N MET A 72 -6.41 2.13 -12.96
CA MET A 72 -5.62 2.47 -11.78
C MET A 72 -5.77 1.40 -10.70
N MET A 73 -6.99 0.89 -10.48
CA MET A 73 -7.25 -0.16 -9.50
C MET A 73 -6.51 -1.47 -9.80
N GLN A 74 -6.38 -1.83 -11.10
CA GLN A 74 -5.62 -3.02 -11.51
C GLN A 74 -4.14 -2.96 -11.10
N PHE A 75 -3.57 -1.75 -10.97
CA PHE A 75 -2.18 -1.58 -10.53
C PHE A 75 -2.06 -1.42 -9.00
N ILE A 76 -3.06 -0.82 -8.36
CA ILE A 76 -3.03 -0.50 -6.93
C ILE A 76 -3.32 -1.75 -6.09
N ALA A 77 -4.35 -2.51 -6.45
CA ALA A 77 -4.82 -3.64 -5.65
C ALA A 77 -3.72 -4.68 -5.35
N PRO A 78 -2.91 -5.14 -6.34
CA PRO A 78 -1.83 -6.08 -6.06
C PRO A 78 -0.77 -5.54 -5.11
N VAL A 79 -0.46 -4.24 -5.18
CA VAL A 79 0.54 -3.60 -4.31
C VAL A 79 0.06 -3.57 -2.86
N VAL A 80 -1.22 -3.30 -2.64
CA VAL A 80 -1.79 -3.29 -1.28
C VAL A 80 -1.88 -4.70 -0.72
N GLN A 81 -2.25 -5.68 -1.55
CA GLN A 81 -2.23 -7.08 -1.15
C GLN A 81 -0.83 -7.53 -0.76
N GLU A 82 0.19 -7.21 -1.55
CA GLU A 82 1.59 -7.53 -1.24
C GLU A 82 2.05 -6.92 0.10
N LEU A 83 1.59 -5.69 0.41
CA LEU A 83 1.88 -5.08 1.72
C LEU A 83 1.21 -5.84 2.87
N GLY A 84 0.00 -6.32 2.67
CA GLY A 84 -0.69 -7.18 3.64
C GLY A 84 0.06 -8.49 3.87
N ASP A 85 0.42 -9.18 2.78
CA ASP A 85 1.15 -10.46 2.83
C ASP A 85 2.51 -10.30 3.53
N GLN A 86 3.25 -9.20 3.26
CA GLN A 86 4.51 -8.90 3.95
C GLN A 86 4.31 -8.65 5.45
N LEU A 87 3.21 -8.00 5.85
CA LEU A 87 2.91 -7.80 7.26
C LEU A 87 2.56 -9.13 7.95
N ASP A 88 1.78 -9.99 7.28
CA ASP A 88 1.41 -11.30 7.79
C ASP A 88 2.66 -12.16 8.02
N GLU A 89 3.61 -12.18 7.08
CA GLU A 89 4.89 -12.87 7.22
C GLU A 89 5.70 -12.38 8.43
N ILE A 90 5.76 -11.06 8.66
CA ILE A 90 6.43 -10.50 9.83
C ILE A 90 5.71 -10.91 11.12
N GLN A 91 4.38 -10.88 11.14
CA GLN A 91 3.59 -11.28 12.31
C GLN A 91 3.80 -12.75 12.66
N ASP A 92 3.84 -13.63 11.67
CA ASP A 92 4.11 -15.06 11.87
C ASP A 92 5.50 -15.29 12.50
N THR A 93 6.51 -14.53 12.05
CA THR A 93 7.86 -14.60 12.66
C THR A 93 7.93 -14.08 14.09
N VAL A 94 7.06 -13.12 14.45
CA VAL A 94 6.96 -12.59 15.83
C VAL A 94 6.31 -13.61 16.76
N ILE A 95 5.34 -14.39 16.28
CA ILE A 95 4.64 -15.42 17.04
C ILE A 95 5.55 -16.64 17.27
N ASP A 96 6.42 -16.97 16.32
CA ASP A 96 7.37 -18.08 16.44
C ASP A 96 8.60 -17.68 17.29
N GLU A 97 8.48 -17.86 18.60
CA GLU A 97 9.56 -17.58 19.58
C GLU A 97 10.88 -18.31 19.27
N SER A 98 10.86 -19.33 18.41
CA SER A 98 12.05 -20.10 18.02
C SER A 98 12.95 -19.37 17.01
N THR A 99 12.41 -18.33 16.36
CA THR A 99 13.11 -17.57 15.32
C THR A 99 13.31 -16.10 15.75
N PRO A 100 14.46 -15.71 16.30
CA PRO A 100 14.68 -14.35 16.83
C PRO A 100 14.93 -13.30 15.73
N THR A 101 14.24 -13.37 14.61
CA THR A 101 14.64 -12.64 13.38
C THR A 101 13.73 -11.46 13.01
N ALA A 102 12.54 -11.33 13.60
CA ALA A 102 11.69 -10.17 13.29
C ALA A 102 12.31 -8.88 13.84
N GLU A 103 12.70 -7.99 12.95
CA GLU A 103 13.28 -6.71 13.32
C GLU A 103 12.26 -5.58 13.14
N ILE A 104 12.28 -4.61 14.08
CA ILE A 104 11.49 -3.37 13.93
C ILE A 104 11.85 -2.64 12.63
N SER A 105 13.10 -2.83 12.14
CA SER A 105 13.56 -2.29 10.86
C SER A 105 12.70 -2.71 9.67
N ASP A 106 12.11 -3.90 9.71
CA ASP A 106 11.32 -4.45 8.61
C ASP A 106 9.91 -3.86 8.57
N LEU A 107 9.34 -3.53 9.72
CA LEU A 107 8.02 -2.88 9.84
C LEU A 107 8.02 -1.41 9.41
N SER A 108 9.13 -0.69 9.62
CA SER A 108 9.19 0.74 9.36
C SER A 108 8.96 1.11 7.89
N PRO A 109 9.63 0.49 6.89
CA PRO A 109 9.40 0.77 5.49
C PRO A 109 8.00 0.34 5.03
N LEU A 110 7.49 -0.80 5.52
CA LEU A 110 6.15 -1.28 5.21
C LEU A 110 5.09 -0.27 5.66
N ARG A 111 5.17 0.17 6.91
CA ARG A 111 4.26 1.17 7.48
C ARG A 111 4.33 2.49 6.71
N LEU A 112 5.52 2.98 6.39
CA LEU A 112 5.70 4.21 5.62
C LEU A 112 5.05 4.13 4.24
N ARG A 113 5.15 2.97 3.57
CA ARG A 113 4.50 2.73 2.27
C ARG A 113 2.98 2.71 2.40
N ALA A 114 2.42 2.01 3.41
CA ALA A 114 0.98 1.95 3.66
C ALA A 114 0.40 3.35 3.92
N VAL A 115 1.01 4.13 4.82
CA VAL A 115 0.60 5.51 5.14
C VAL A 115 0.71 6.42 3.93
N SER A 116 1.77 6.27 3.13
CA SER A 116 1.95 7.07 1.91
C SER A 116 0.88 6.76 0.88
N LEU A 117 0.57 5.49 0.62
CA LEU A 117 -0.50 5.09 -0.30
C LEU A 117 -1.86 5.57 0.19
N HIS A 118 -2.16 5.39 1.48
CA HIS A 118 -3.41 5.85 2.08
C HIS A 118 -3.63 7.35 1.83
N ARG A 119 -2.60 8.18 2.04
CA ARG A 119 -2.66 9.63 1.83
C ARG A 119 -3.05 10.02 0.39
N TYR A 120 -2.69 9.19 -0.60
CA TYR A 120 -3.04 9.46 -2.00
C TYR A 120 -4.36 8.82 -2.41
N LEU A 121 -4.70 7.66 -1.83
CA LEU A 121 -5.90 6.92 -2.22
C LEU A 121 -7.16 7.43 -1.53
N ALA A 122 -7.07 7.98 -0.32
CA ALA A 122 -8.23 8.54 0.37
C ALA A 122 -8.90 9.69 -0.44
N PRO A 123 -8.16 10.70 -0.97
CA PRO A 123 -8.77 11.70 -1.85
C PRO A 123 -9.28 11.12 -3.18
N MET A 124 -8.69 10.04 -3.67
CA MET A 124 -9.16 9.34 -4.86
C MET A 124 -10.50 8.64 -4.59
N TYR A 125 -10.69 8.08 -3.40
CA TYR A 125 -11.96 7.52 -2.96
C TYR A 125 -13.05 8.61 -2.89
N ASP A 126 -12.75 9.79 -2.33
CA ASP A 126 -13.68 10.93 -2.29
C ASP A 126 -14.06 11.38 -3.72
N ALA A 127 -13.09 11.41 -4.61
CA ALA A 127 -13.35 11.71 -6.03
C ALA A 127 -14.24 10.65 -6.69
N SER A 128 -14.09 9.37 -6.35
CA SER A 128 -14.94 8.29 -6.86
C SER A 128 -16.40 8.41 -6.38
N ILE A 129 -16.62 8.82 -5.13
CA ILE A 129 -17.96 9.12 -4.59
C ILE A 129 -18.61 10.25 -5.40
N THR A 130 -17.84 11.32 -5.64
CA THR A 130 -18.32 12.45 -6.45
C THR A 130 -18.67 12.02 -7.88
N LEU A 131 -17.85 11.17 -8.47
CA LEU A 131 -18.09 10.60 -9.79
C LEU A 131 -19.40 9.80 -9.83
N CYS A 132 -19.64 8.91 -8.87
CA CYS A 132 -20.86 8.08 -8.80
C CYS A 132 -22.15 8.92 -8.73
N ASN A 133 -22.07 10.15 -8.22
CA ASN A 133 -23.18 11.10 -8.10
C ASN A 133 -23.25 12.08 -9.29
N ALA A 134 -22.33 11.98 -10.25
CA ALA A 134 -22.30 12.90 -11.38
C ALA A 134 -23.49 12.65 -12.33
N PRO A 135 -24.16 13.74 -12.84
CA PRO A 135 -25.29 13.60 -13.75
C PRO A 135 -24.96 12.84 -15.03
N GLN A 136 -23.70 12.91 -15.48
CA GLN A 136 -23.19 12.26 -16.68
C GLN A 136 -23.24 10.72 -16.61
N LEU A 137 -23.16 10.15 -15.39
CA LEU A 137 -23.31 8.70 -15.19
C LEU A 137 -24.77 8.26 -15.09
N THR A 138 -25.71 9.19 -14.91
CA THR A 138 -27.13 8.87 -14.73
C THR A 138 -27.76 8.34 -16.01
N SER A 139 -27.20 8.68 -17.17
CA SER A 139 -27.68 8.27 -18.48
C SER A 139 -27.40 6.81 -18.85
N SER A 140 -26.43 6.15 -18.20
CA SER A 140 -26.09 4.74 -18.42
C SER A 140 -26.10 3.96 -17.10
N LYS A 141 -27.08 3.07 -16.97
CA LYS A 141 -27.19 2.20 -15.78
C LYS A 141 -25.98 1.27 -15.62
N ALA A 142 -25.42 0.79 -16.72
CA ALA A 142 -24.24 -0.06 -16.75
C ALA A 142 -23.00 0.69 -16.23
N LEU A 143 -22.75 1.88 -16.77
CA LEU A 143 -21.62 2.72 -16.38
C LEU A 143 -21.69 3.15 -14.91
N LYS A 144 -22.89 3.44 -14.41
CA LYS A 144 -23.12 3.74 -13.00
C LYS A 144 -22.84 2.53 -12.10
N ALA A 145 -23.21 1.33 -12.53
CA ALA A 145 -22.92 0.10 -11.78
C ALA A 145 -21.41 -0.15 -11.71
N GLU A 146 -20.68 0.04 -12.80
CA GLU A 146 -19.23 -0.09 -12.87
C GLU A 146 -18.53 0.94 -11.97
N ALA A 147 -18.95 2.21 -12.01
CA ALA A 147 -18.44 3.26 -11.15
C ALA A 147 -18.65 2.94 -9.66
N ASN A 148 -19.82 2.41 -9.28
CA ASN A 148 -20.07 1.99 -7.91
C ASN A 148 -19.17 0.82 -7.49
N LEU A 149 -18.95 -0.16 -8.36
CA LEU A 149 -18.04 -1.28 -8.09
C LEU A 149 -16.62 -0.77 -7.81
N ILE A 150 -16.12 0.14 -8.64
CA ILE A 150 -14.80 0.77 -8.46
C ILE A 150 -14.73 1.54 -7.14
N LYS A 151 -15.75 2.35 -6.83
CA LYS A 151 -15.84 3.08 -5.57
C LYS A 151 -15.76 2.13 -4.37
N ASP A 152 -16.51 1.03 -4.39
CA ASP A 152 -16.54 0.06 -3.30
C ASP A 152 -15.21 -0.70 -3.17
N GLN A 153 -14.55 -1.00 -4.28
CA GLN A 153 -13.20 -1.58 -4.28
C GLN A 153 -12.18 -0.60 -3.68
N LEU A 154 -12.24 0.65 -4.08
CA LEU A 154 -11.32 1.68 -3.59
C LEU A 154 -11.52 1.96 -2.09
N GLY A 155 -12.78 1.94 -1.62
CA GLY A 155 -13.11 2.03 -0.20
C GLY A 155 -12.44 0.91 0.60
N ARG A 156 -12.58 -0.34 0.14
CA ARG A 156 -11.91 -1.48 0.78
C ARG A 156 -10.39 -1.34 0.82
N ILE A 157 -9.77 -0.86 -0.26
CA ILE A 157 -8.31 -0.64 -0.29
C ILE A 157 -7.86 0.43 0.69
N VAL A 158 -8.62 1.52 0.83
CA VAL A 158 -8.33 2.58 1.80
C VAL A 158 -8.44 2.05 3.24
N GLU A 159 -9.47 1.26 3.52
CA GLU A 159 -9.64 0.59 4.81
C GLU A 159 -8.52 -0.43 5.09
N GLU A 160 -8.13 -1.22 4.10
CA GLU A 160 -7.03 -2.18 4.20
C GLU A 160 -5.70 -1.50 4.55
N LEU A 161 -5.37 -0.39 3.88
CA LEU A 161 -4.16 0.38 4.19
C LEU A 161 -4.17 0.95 5.62
N ALA A 162 -5.33 1.39 6.10
CA ALA A 162 -5.46 1.84 7.49
C ALA A 162 -5.31 0.68 8.48
N ALA A 163 -5.84 -0.50 8.14
CA ALA A 163 -5.67 -1.72 8.93
C ALA A 163 -4.20 -2.17 8.97
N ILE A 164 -3.49 -2.14 7.84
CA ILE A 164 -2.05 -2.46 7.76
C ILE A 164 -1.23 -1.52 8.66
N ASP A 165 -1.48 -0.19 8.63
CA ASP A 165 -0.79 0.76 9.51
C ASP A 165 -1.04 0.46 11.00
N SER A 166 -2.28 0.19 11.35
CA SER A 166 -2.68 -0.14 12.73
C SER A 166 -2.03 -1.45 13.21
N ARG A 167 -2.13 -2.52 12.40
CA ARG A 167 -1.54 -3.84 12.71
C ARG A 167 -0.01 -3.75 12.84
N ALA A 168 0.65 -3.04 11.92
CA ALA A 168 2.10 -2.84 11.99
C ALA A 168 2.53 -2.08 13.26
N SER A 169 1.70 -1.15 13.74
CA SER A 169 1.96 -0.47 15.01
C SER A 169 1.86 -1.42 16.22
N VAL A 170 0.82 -2.27 16.26
CA VAL A 170 0.65 -3.27 17.32
C VAL A 170 1.79 -4.29 17.31
N THR A 171 2.14 -4.82 16.13
CA THR A 171 3.25 -5.77 15.98
C THR A 171 4.58 -5.17 16.45
N ARG A 172 4.84 -3.89 16.14
CA ARG A 172 6.02 -3.19 16.65
C ARG A 172 6.06 -3.13 18.17
N ASP A 173 4.94 -2.81 18.80
CA ASP A 173 4.86 -2.70 20.26
C ASP A 173 5.04 -4.09 20.92
N GLU A 174 4.56 -5.14 20.30
CA GLU A 174 4.78 -6.53 20.73
C GLU A 174 6.26 -6.93 20.64
N ILE A 175 6.95 -6.63 19.54
CA ILE A 175 8.40 -6.88 19.42
C ILE A 175 9.19 -6.16 20.52
N ILE A 176 8.81 -4.91 20.83
CA ILE A 176 9.47 -4.14 21.90
C ILE A 176 9.22 -4.80 23.25
N SER A 177 8.00 -5.26 23.54
CA SER A 177 7.67 -5.96 24.77
C SER A 177 8.46 -7.24 24.93
N GLN A 178 8.47 -8.09 23.91
CA GLN A 178 9.23 -9.36 23.93
C GLN A 178 10.73 -9.15 24.17
N ARG A 179 11.32 -8.14 23.52
CA ARG A 179 12.74 -7.79 23.76
C ARG A 179 13.00 -7.32 25.18
N SER A 180 12.07 -6.54 25.75
CA SER A 180 12.17 -6.11 27.16
C SER A 180 12.11 -7.29 28.11
N ASP A 181 11.21 -8.24 27.89
CA ASP A 181 11.07 -9.45 28.70
C ASP A 181 12.31 -10.34 28.62
N GLN A 182 12.88 -10.52 27.43
CA GLN A 182 14.13 -11.25 27.26
C GLN A 182 15.29 -10.58 27.98
N LEU A 183 15.39 -9.25 27.96
CA LEU A 183 16.41 -8.52 28.70
C LEU A 183 16.22 -8.68 30.21
N ASN A 184 15.01 -8.57 30.74
CA ASN A 184 14.66 -8.75 32.11
C ASN A 184 15.01 -10.17 32.60
N GLN A 185 14.73 -11.19 31.78
CA GLN A 185 15.05 -12.58 32.08
C GLN A 185 16.58 -12.82 32.17
N ARG A 186 17.34 -12.21 31.26
CA ARG A 186 18.82 -12.27 31.30
C ARG A 186 19.38 -11.58 32.54
N VAL A 187 18.86 -10.40 32.91
CA VAL A 187 19.25 -9.66 34.12
C VAL A 187 18.91 -10.48 35.36
N TYR A 188 17.71 -11.07 35.41
CA TYR A 188 17.33 -11.96 36.54
C TYR A 188 18.29 -13.15 36.68
N THR A 189 18.60 -13.83 35.57
CA THR A 189 19.54 -14.97 35.57
C THR A 189 20.92 -14.55 36.06
N LEU A 190 21.45 -13.43 35.64
CA LEU A 190 22.72 -12.88 36.09
C LEU A 190 22.69 -12.53 37.60
N THR A 191 21.59 -11.97 38.10
CA THR A 191 21.39 -11.60 39.49
C THR A 191 21.36 -12.85 40.39
N VAL A 192 20.67 -13.90 39.97
CA VAL A 192 20.64 -15.18 40.69
C VAL A 192 22.02 -15.82 40.73
N LEU A 193 22.74 -15.85 39.60
CA LEU A 193 24.13 -16.34 39.55
C LEU A 193 25.05 -15.56 40.49
N ALA A 194 24.99 -14.24 40.48
CA ALA A 194 25.78 -13.39 41.36
C ALA A 194 25.44 -13.64 42.84
N GLY A 195 24.14 -13.78 43.15
CA GLY A 195 23.66 -14.08 44.50
C GLY A 195 24.12 -15.43 45.04
N VAL A 196 24.37 -16.41 44.18
CA VAL A 196 24.93 -17.72 44.57
C VAL A 196 26.46 -17.71 44.62
N CYS A 197 27.12 -17.08 43.65
CA CYS A 197 28.57 -17.07 43.55
C CYS A 197 29.26 -16.19 44.62
N LEU A 198 28.61 -15.07 45.02
CA LEU A 198 29.18 -14.17 46.05
C LEU A 198 29.40 -14.83 47.40
N PRO A 199 28.41 -15.51 48.02
CA PRO A 199 28.66 -16.22 49.30
C PRO A 199 29.63 -17.40 49.14
N LEU A 200 29.66 -18.05 47.97
CA LEU A 200 30.57 -19.15 47.72
C LEU A 200 32.03 -18.68 47.66
N SER A 201 32.31 -17.53 47.06
CA SER A 201 33.65 -16.94 46.99
C SER A 201 34.15 -16.47 48.37
N VAL A 202 33.24 -16.02 49.25
CA VAL A 202 33.59 -15.67 50.66
C VAL A 202 33.91 -16.91 51.51
N LEU A 203 33.30 -18.05 51.19
CA LEU A 203 33.58 -19.32 51.91
C LEU A 203 34.87 -20.01 51.44
N THR A 204 35.34 -19.75 50.24
CA THR A 204 36.51 -20.40 49.62
C THR A 204 37.77 -19.54 49.64
N GLY A 205 37.68 -18.24 49.91
CA GLY A 205 38.81 -17.29 50.04
C GLY A 205 39.07 -16.93 51.47
#